data_5d14f14ade514326f028b00407976661
#
_entry.id   5d14f14ade514326f028b00407976661
#
_cell.length_a   1.000
_cell.length_b   1.000
_cell.length_c   1.000
_cell.angle_alpha   90.00
_cell.angle_beta   90.00
_cell.angle_gamma   90.00
#
_symmetry.space_group_name_H-M   'P 1'
#
loop_
_entity.id
_entity.type
_entity.pdbx_description
1 polymer ?
#
loop_
_entity_poly.entity_id
_entity_poly.type
_entity_poly.pdbx_seq_one_letter_code
_entity_poly.pdbx_strand_id
1 'polypeptide(L)'
;MAKKKRRRVIDPVNLGDRDLLWGYARLSRLYGVVLIGVSFALLGLSIILEATSEDGWSWMWLGVTVGVGGITGLIFFPLLSVWLKRSGLASIRLPDAQRADGSRLLEAGPRDWRRWTTISSIVMFMASAFMLLFLVAVLGRGGTAEGVVIGVLMAWGVVTIADGEKIAMAEEEQGRAYWAAGQRPTGAGNRLVFTTRAK
;
A
#
# COMPACT_ATOMS: atom_id res chain seq x y z
N MET A 1 -49.42 -0.17 0.20
CA MET A 1 -48.78 -0.33 -1.13
C MET A 1 -47.24 -0.31 -0.99
N ALA A 2 -46.61 -1.47 -1.00
CA ALA A 2 -45.15 -1.58 -0.84
C ALA A 2 -44.47 -1.24 -2.17
N LYS A 3 -43.69 -0.15 -2.22
CA LYS A 3 -42.86 0.20 -3.37
C LYS A 3 -41.81 -0.89 -3.61
N LYS A 4 -42.05 -1.75 -4.57
CA LYS A 4 -41.10 -2.76 -5.06
C LYS A 4 -39.83 -2.05 -5.54
N LYS A 5 -38.79 -2.03 -4.69
CA LYS A 5 -37.46 -1.49 -5.03
C LYS A 5 -36.94 -2.31 -6.22
N ARG A 6 -37.04 -1.76 -7.44
CA ARG A 6 -36.43 -2.36 -8.66
C ARG A 6 -34.94 -2.52 -8.37
N ARG A 7 -34.49 -3.76 -8.18
CA ARG A 7 -33.05 -4.08 -8.21
C ARG A 7 -32.57 -3.61 -9.58
N ARG A 8 -31.73 -2.57 -9.61
CA ARG A 8 -30.96 -2.24 -10.81
C ARG A 8 -30.14 -3.50 -11.14
N VAL A 9 -30.42 -4.13 -12.25
CA VAL A 9 -29.55 -5.11 -12.86
C VAL A 9 -28.32 -4.27 -13.26
N ILE A 10 -27.23 -4.42 -12.52
CA ILE A 10 -25.97 -3.76 -12.85
C ILE A 10 -25.41 -4.59 -13.99
N ASP A 11 -25.38 -4.02 -15.19
CA ASP A 11 -24.75 -4.64 -16.34
C ASP A 11 -23.28 -4.98 -16.00
N PRO A 12 -22.80 -6.17 -16.38
CA PRO A 12 -21.42 -6.55 -16.12
C PRO A 12 -20.48 -5.53 -16.77
N VAL A 13 -19.44 -5.13 -16.02
CA VAL A 13 -18.46 -4.17 -16.51
C VAL A 13 -17.74 -4.75 -17.71
N ASN A 14 -17.79 -4.05 -18.82
CA ASN A 14 -17.01 -4.39 -20.00
C ASN A 14 -15.55 -4.03 -19.71
N LEU A 15 -14.73 -5.05 -19.40
CA LEU A 15 -13.29 -4.90 -19.19
C LEU A 15 -12.63 -4.78 -20.56
N GLY A 16 -11.71 -3.84 -20.72
CA GLY A 16 -10.92 -3.71 -21.94
C GLY A 16 -10.07 -4.95 -22.20
N ASP A 17 -9.78 -5.27 -23.46
CA ASP A 17 -9.02 -6.47 -23.86
C ASP A 17 -7.59 -6.56 -23.27
N ARG A 18 -7.11 -5.49 -22.63
CA ARG A 18 -5.78 -5.39 -22.00
C ARG A 18 -5.81 -5.19 -20.49
N ASP A 19 -6.99 -5.23 -19.88
CA ASP A 19 -7.09 -5.04 -18.44
C ASP A 19 -6.74 -6.34 -17.71
N LEU A 20 -5.75 -6.26 -16.83
CA LEU A 20 -5.36 -7.35 -15.94
C LEU A 20 -6.14 -7.22 -14.64
N LEU A 21 -6.47 -8.34 -14.04
CA LEU A 21 -7.05 -8.41 -12.70
C LEU A 21 -5.97 -8.64 -11.66
N TRP A 22 -5.87 -7.69 -10.74
CA TRP A 22 -4.95 -7.73 -9.62
C TRP A 22 -5.73 -8.04 -8.34
N GLY A 23 -5.46 -9.18 -7.71
CA GLY A 23 -6.11 -9.55 -6.45
C GLY A 23 -5.93 -8.45 -5.39
N TYR A 24 -7.03 -7.83 -4.95
CA TYR A 24 -6.97 -6.57 -4.18
C TYR A 24 -6.40 -6.79 -2.77
N ALA A 25 -6.81 -7.85 -2.07
CA ALA A 25 -6.25 -8.21 -0.77
C ALA A 25 -4.74 -8.48 -0.85
N ARG A 26 -4.31 -9.25 -1.86
CA ARG A 26 -2.90 -9.56 -2.10
C ARG A 26 -2.09 -8.30 -2.45
N LEU A 27 -2.67 -7.41 -3.25
CA LEU A 27 -2.05 -6.14 -3.63
C LEU A 27 -1.77 -5.26 -2.43
N SER A 28 -2.76 -5.08 -1.54
CA SER A 28 -2.61 -4.27 -0.33
C SER A 28 -1.54 -4.85 0.60
N ARG A 29 -1.56 -6.16 0.86
CA ARG A 29 -0.53 -6.82 1.69
C ARG A 29 0.87 -6.65 1.11
N LEU A 30 1.03 -6.92 -0.18
CA LEU A 30 2.33 -6.81 -0.85
C LEU A 30 2.87 -5.40 -0.83
N TYR A 31 2.00 -4.40 -1.07
CA TYR A 31 2.39 -3.00 -0.99
C TYR A 31 2.85 -2.59 0.41
N GLY A 32 2.14 -3.05 1.44
CA GLY A 32 2.54 -2.82 2.83
C GLY A 32 3.89 -3.47 3.17
N VAL A 33 4.13 -4.71 2.71
CA VAL A 33 5.43 -5.39 2.89
C VAL A 33 6.55 -4.63 2.17
N VAL A 34 6.31 -4.10 0.96
CA VAL A 34 7.28 -3.26 0.24
C VAL A 34 7.64 -2.01 1.03
N LEU A 35 6.65 -1.31 1.59
CA LEU A 35 6.89 -0.11 2.41
C LEU A 35 7.73 -0.41 3.65
N ILE A 36 7.43 -1.49 4.35
CA ILE A 36 8.21 -1.93 5.52
C ILE A 36 9.64 -2.29 5.10
N GLY A 37 9.81 -3.04 4.00
CA GLY A 37 11.12 -3.40 3.46
C GLY A 37 11.95 -2.16 3.09
N VAL A 38 11.34 -1.17 2.45
CA VAL A 38 11.96 0.12 2.14
C VAL A 38 12.38 0.86 3.42
N SER A 39 11.56 0.83 4.47
CA SER A 39 11.90 1.46 5.76
C SER A 39 13.17 0.84 6.37
N PHE A 40 13.27 -0.50 6.36
CA PHE A 40 14.49 -1.18 6.84
C PHE A 40 15.70 -0.92 5.96
N ALA A 41 15.53 -0.86 4.64
CA ALA A 41 16.62 -0.54 3.72
C ALA A 41 17.15 0.88 3.94
N LEU A 42 16.26 1.85 4.17
CA LEU A 42 16.64 3.23 4.51
C LEU A 42 17.34 3.31 5.88
N LEU A 43 16.86 2.58 6.89
CA LEU A 43 17.53 2.50 8.18
C LEU A 43 18.94 1.94 8.03
N GLY A 44 19.11 0.86 7.26
CA GLY A 44 20.42 0.28 6.97
C GLY A 44 21.35 1.27 6.26
N LEU A 45 20.83 1.99 5.26
CA LEU A 45 21.59 3.04 4.57
C LEU A 45 22.01 4.14 5.51
N SER A 46 21.10 4.63 6.37
CA SER A 46 21.39 5.67 7.34
C SER A 46 22.46 5.22 8.36
N ILE A 47 22.41 3.97 8.82
CA ILE A 47 23.42 3.37 9.70
C ILE A 47 24.81 3.37 9.02
N ILE A 48 24.87 2.98 7.73
CA ILE A 48 26.14 2.96 6.99
C ILE A 48 26.69 4.38 6.85
N LEU A 49 25.84 5.35 6.50
CA LEU A 49 26.24 6.75 6.35
C LEU A 49 26.75 7.35 7.66
N GLU A 50 26.11 7.02 8.79
CA GLU A 50 26.57 7.48 10.12
C GLU A 50 27.88 6.83 10.51
N ALA A 51 28.02 5.52 10.32
CA ALA A 51 29.25 4.79 10.63
C ALA A 51 30.47 5.23 9.80
N THR A 52 30.24 5.79 8.63
CA THR A 52 31.30 6.31 7.73
C THR A 52 31.52 7.82 7.89
N SER A 53 30.77 8.49 8.78
CA SER A 53 30.97 9.91 9.06
C SER A 53 32.28 10.15 9.83
N GLU A 54 32.84 11.36 9.70
CA GLU A 54 34.06 11.75 10.42
C GLU A 54 33.90 11.73 11.93
N ASP A 55 32.67 11.97 12.41
CA ASP A 55 32.32 11.98 13.84
C ASP A 55 32.18 10.56 14.43
N GLY A 56 32.17 9.54 13.58
CA GLY A 56 32.02 8.14 13.95
C GLY A 56 30.62 7.74 14.41
N TRP A 57 30.49 6.49 14.83
CA TRP A 57 29.21 5.91 15.28
C TRP A 57 28.73 6.51 16.60
N SER A 58 27.47 6.95 16.64
CA SER A 58 26.83 7.49 17.85
C SER A 58 25.57 6.69 18.24
N TRP A 59 25.60 6.09 19.43
CA TRP A 59 24.41 5.44 20.01
C TRP A 59 23.27 6.43 20.27
N MET A 60 23.61 7.71 20.52
CA MET A 60 22.62 8.76 20.69
C MET A 60 21.83 9.00 19.40
N TRP A 61 22.51 9.03 18.24
CA TRP A 61 21.86 9.12 16.93
C TRP A 61 20.85 7.97 16.71
N LEU A 62 21.25 6.72 17.00
CA LEU A 62 20.37 5.57 16.88
C LEU A 62 19.15 5.69 17.81
N GLY A 63 19.37 6.11 19.05
CA GLY A 63 18.29 6.34 20.03
C GLY A 63 17.30 7.39 19.56
N VAL A 64 17.79 8.51 18.99
CA VAL A 64 16.95 9.58 18.43
C VAL A 64 16.18 9.05 17.22
N THR A 65 16.83 8.37 16.29
CA THR A 65 16.19 7.80 15.08
C THR A 65 15.06 6.85 15.44
N VAL A 66 15.30 5.91 16.35
CA VAL A 66 14.28 4.94 16.79
C VAL A 66 13.18 5.62 17.60
N GLY A 67 13.53 6.52 18.52
CA GLY A 67 12.56 7.24 19.33
C GLY A 67 11.65 8.14 18.51
N VAL A 68 12.23 8.97 17.64
CA VAL A 68 11.46 9.83 16.73
C VAL A 68 10.63 8.99 15.75
N GLY A 69 11.21 7.90 15.20
CA GLY A 69 10.50 6.99 14.33
C GLY A 69 9.29 6.34 14.99
N GLY A 70 9.44 5.89 16.23
CA GLY A 70 8.35 5.33 17.03
C GLY A 70 7.24 6.35 17.29
N ILE A 71 7.57 7.55 17.75
CA ILE A 71 6.61 8.64 18.01
C ILE A 71 5.89 9.03 16.71
N THR A 72 6.65 9.23 15.62
CA THR A 72 6.09 9.57 14.31
C THR A 72 5.16 8.48 13.81
N GLY A 73 5.57 7.22 13.92
CA GLY A 73 4.74 6.07 13.54
C GLY A 73 3.41 6.03 14.31
N LEU A 74 3.46 6.26 15.62
CA LEU A 74 2.25 6.29 16.46
C LEU A 74 1.30 7.44 16.10
N ILE A 75 1.83 8.62 15.75
CA ILE A 75 1.02 9.77 15.33
C ILE A 75 0.43 9.54 13.93
N PHE A 76 1.26 9.06 13.00
CA PHE A 76 0.83 8.89 11.61
C PHE A 76 -0.08 7.68 11.39
N PHE A 77 0.01 6.65 12.22
CA PHE A 77 -0.85 5.46 12.10
C PHE A 77 -2.36 5.81 12.09
N PRO A 78 -2.92 6.55 13.04
CA PRO A 78 -4.33 6.94 12.99
C PRO A 78 -4.62 7.93 11.86
N LEU A 79 -3.72 8.86 11.57
CA LEU A 79 -3.90 9.82 10.47
C LEU A 79 -3.98 9.11 9.11
N LEU A 80 -3.07 8.18 8.84
CA LEU A 80 -3.06 7.37 7.63
C LEU A 80 -4.29 6.47 7.55
N SER A 81 -4.72 5.90 8.66
CA SER A 81 -5.94 5.08 8.71
C SER A 81 -7.18 5.90 8.32
N VAL A 82 -7.29 7.14 8.81
CA VAL A 82 -8.39 8.06 8.45
C VAL A 82 -8.26 8.51 7.00
N TRP A 83 -7.04 8.83 6.54
CA TRP A 83 -6.79 9.25 5.17
C TRP A 83 -7.09 8.15 4.15
N LEU A 84 -6.65 6.92 4.40
CA LEU A 84 -6.98 5.76 3.58
C LEU A 84 -8.48 5.53 3.48
N LYS A 85 -9.19 5.70 4.59
CA LYS A 85 -10.66 5.65 4.61
C LYS A 85 -11.28 6.72 3.69
N ARG A 86 -10.78 7.94 3.72
CA ARG A 86 -11.30 9.07 2.92
C ARG A 86 -10.90 8.97 1.44
N SER A 87 -9.70 8.53 1.15
CA SER A 87 -9.19 8.39 -0.23
C SER A 87 -9.85 7.24 -0.99
N GLY A 88 -10.61 6.38 -0.31
CA GLY A 88 -11.30 5.24 -0.90
C GLY A 88 -10.35 4.22 -1.52
N LEU A 89 -9.11 4.14 -1.02
CA LEU A 89 -8.14 3.11 -1.37
C LEU A 89 -8.29 1.87 -0.49
N ALA A 90 -9.24 1.89 0.43
CA ALA A 90 -9.42 0.89 1.46
C ALA A 90 -10.60 -0.05 1.17
N SER A 91 -10.75 -1.02 2.04
CA SER A 91 -11.90 -1.94 2.15
C SER A 91 -13.29 -1.25 2.08
N ILE A 92 -13.35 0.07 2.31
CA ILE A 92 -14.56 0.89 2.17
C ILE A 92 -15.12 0.92 0.74
N ARG A 93 -14.29 0.73 -0.28
CA ARG A 93 -14.76 0.66 -1.68
C ARG A 93 -15.41 -0.67 -2.06
N LEU A 94 -15.30 -1.69 -1.22
CA LEU A 94 -15.85 -3.01 -1.54
C LEU A 94 -17.36 -3.00 -1.85
N PRO A 95 -18.20 -2.17 -1.20
CA PRO A 95 -19.63 -2.07 -1.53
C PRO A 95 -19.90 -1.50 -2.93
N ASP A 96 -18.98 -0.68 -3.46
CA ASP A 96 -19.10 -0.04 -4.77
C ASP A 96 -18.53 -0.90 -5.91
N ALA A 97 -17.96 -2.06 -5.58
CA ALA A 97 -17.39 -2.97 -6.57
C ALA A 97 -18.48 -3.47 -7.54
N GLN A 98 -18.15 -3.46 -8.83
CA GLN A 98 -19.05 -3.92 -9.88
C GLN A 98 -18.79 -5.40 -10.19
N ARG A 99 -19.85 -6.13 -10.54
CA ARG A 99 -19.71 -7.52 -10.94
C ARG A 99 -18.99 -7.60 -12.28
N ALA A 100 -17.93 -8.41 -12.34
CA ALA A 100 -17.23 -8.70 -13.59
C ALA A 100 -17.79 -9.98 -14.24
N ASP A 101 -17.87 -9.99 -15.57
CA ASP A 101 -18.27 -11.17 -16.30
C ASP A 101 -17.09 -12.14 -16.48
N GLY A 102 -17.30 -13.42 -16.14
CA GLY A 102 -16.22 -14.42 -16.00
C GLY A 102 -15.55 -14.87 -17.30
N SER A 103 -16.10 -14.54 -18.48
CA SER A 103 -15.65 -15.13 -19.74
C SER A 103 -14.34 -14.55 -20.33
N ARG A 104 -13.82 -13.42 -19.76
CA ARG A 104 -12.63 -12.71 -20.27
C ARG A 104 -11.70 -12.20 -19.17
N LEU A 105 -11.73 -12.78 -17.99
CA LEU A 105 -10.92 -12.32 -16.88
C LEU A 105 -9.48 -12.81 -17.04
N LEU A 106 -8.55 -11.90 -17.30
CA LEU A 106 -7.12 -12.17 -17.33
C LEU A 106 -6.54 -11.81 -15.96
N GLU A 107 -6.31 -12.80 -15.13
CA GLU A 107 -5.63 -12.62 -13.85
C GLU A 107 -4.15 -12.33 -14.10
N ALA A 108 -3.60 -11.36 -13.36
CA ALA A 108 -2.18 -11.02 -13.42
C ALA A 108 -1.34 -12.24 -13.02
N GLY A 109 -0.43 -12.64 -13.89
CA GLY A 109 0.44 -13.79 -13.70
C GLY A 109 1.61 -13.50 -12.73
N PRO A 110 2.35 -14.56 -12.30
CA PRO A 110 3.49 -14.40 -11.38
C PRO A 110 4.57 -13.46 -11.93
N ARG A 111 4.76 -13.42 -13.26
CA ARG A 111 5.71 -12.53 -13.93
C ARG A 111 5.30 -11.06 -13.78
N ASP A 112 4.01 -10.76 -13.93
CA ASP A 112 3.47 -9.40 -13.79
C ASP A 112 3.59 -8.92 -12.35
N TRP A 113 3.25 -9.76 -11.38
CA TRP A 113 3.43 -9.49 -9.96
C TRP A 113 4.88 -9.19 -9.60
N ARG A 114 5.82 -10.03 -10.08
CA ARG A 114 7.26 -9.84 -9.83
C ARG A 114 7.74 -8.52 -10.43
N ARG A 115 7.40 -8.24 -11.69
CA ARG A 115 7.78 -6.99 -12.36
C ARG A 115 7.24 -5.78 -11.61
N TRP A 116 5.96 -5.81 -11.25
CA TRP A 116 5.34 -4.72 -10.51
C TRP A 116 6.00 -4.51 -9.15
N THR A 117 6.24 -5.57 -8.37
CA THR A 117 6.88 -5.50 -7.05
C THR A 117 8.27 -4.88 -7.15
N THR A 118 9.08 -5.32 -8.12
CA THR A 118 10.43 -4.78 -8.32
C THR A 118 10.40 -3.29 -8.67
N ILE A 119 9.58 -2.88 -9.64
CA ILE A 119 9.46 -1.48 -10.04
C ILE A 119 8.95 -0.63 -8.88
N SER A 120 7.91 -1.08 -8.20
CA SER A 120 7.33 -0.36 -7.05
C SER A 120 8.35 -0.20 -5.92
N SER A 121 9.11 -1.24 -5.59
CA SER A 121 10.16 -1.19 -4.56
C SER A 121 11.24 -0.18 -4.91
N ILE A 122 11.73 -0.18 -6.16
CA ILE A 122 12.75 0.77 -6.62
C ILE A 122 12.22 2.20 -6.56
N VAL A 123 11.03 2.45 -7.11
CA VAL A 123 10.44 3.80 -7.13
C VAL A 123 10.20 4.30 -5.71
N MET A 124 9.65 3.47 -4.83
CA MET A 124 9.42 3.84 -3.44
C MET A 124 10.72 4.10 -2.68
N PHE A 125 11.74 3.26 -2.88
CA PHE A 125 13.06 3.48 -2.27
C PHE A 125 13.68 4.80 -2.74
N MET A 126 13.72 5.06 -4.05
CA MET A 126 14.27 6.30 -4.61
C MET A 126 13.53 7.54 -4.12
N ALA A 127 12.19 7.52 -4.13
CA ALA A 127 11.38 8.64 -3.64
C ALA A 127 11.61 8.88 -2.14
N SER A 128 11.69 7.82 -1.35
CA SER A 128 11.91 7.91 0.10
C SER A 128 13.34 8.34 0.43
N ALA A 129 14.34 7.88 -0.32
CA ALA A 129 15.72 8.32 -0.18
C ALA A 129 15.88 9.81 -0.54
N PHE A 130 15.23 10.27 -1.62
CA PHE A 130 15.21 11.68 -1.96
C PHE A 130 14.55 12.54 -0.87
N MET A 131 13.41 12.10 -0.35
CA MET A 131 12.73 12.77 0.75
C MET A 131 13.60 12.81 2.02
N LEU A 132 14.31 11.72 2.30
CA LEU A 132 15.26 11.65 3.43
C LEU A 132 16.39 12.67 3.26
N LEU A 133 17.04 12.71 2.10
CA LEU A 133 18.10 13.68 1.81
C LEU A 133 17.61 15.12 1.94
N PHE A 134 16.41 15.42 1.46
CA PHE A 134 15.80 16.73 1.60
C PHE A 134 15.57 17.10 3.08
N LEU A 135 15.02 16.18 3.87
CA LEU A 135 14.78 16.42 5.30
C LEU A 135 16.09 16.55 6.08
N VAL A 136 17.12 15.77 5.77
CA VAL A 136 18.45 15.92 6.37
C VAL A 136 19.05 17.29 6.04
N ALA A 137 18.86 17.79 4.81
CA ALA A 137 19.30 19.12 4.44
C ALA A 137 18.57 20.24 5.19
N VAL A 138 17.29 20.05 5.54
CA VAL A 138 16.47 21.06 6.24
C VAL A 138 16.63 20.98 7.77
N LEU A 139 16.60 19.78 8.34
CA LEU A 139 16.59 19.54 9.79
C LEU A 139 17.99 19.31 10.38
N GLY A 140 18.98 19.12 9.50
CA GLY A 140 20.34 18.75 9.91
C GLY A 140 20.49 17.26 10.20
N ARG A 141 21.73 16.86 10.43
CA ARG A 141 22.08 15.51 10.88
C ARG A 141 21.75 15.34 12.35
N GLY A 142 21.31 14.17 12.78
CA GLY A 142 21.01 13.91 14.19
C GLY A 142 19.95 12.84 14.41
N GLY A 143 19.59 12.08 13.37
CA GLY A 143 18.62 10.97 13.48
C GLY A 143 17.16 11.40 13.42
N THR A 144 16.84 12.69 13.51
CA THR A 144 15.45 13.18 13.52
C THR A 144 14.78 13.00 12.14
N ALA A 145 15.47 13.39 11.07
CA ALA A 145 14.95 13.27 9.71
C ALA A 145 14.72 11.81 9.32
N GLU A 146 15.70 10.97 9.63
CA GLU A 146 15.67 9.52 9.42
C GLU A 146 14.51 8.90 10.17
N GLY A 147 14.35 9.23 11.45
CA GLY A 147 13.26 8.76 12.30
C GLY A 147 11.89 9.11 11.73
N VAL A 148 11.68 10.36 11.29
CA VAL A 148 10.41 10.80 10.69
C VAL A 148 10.07 9.98 9.44
N VAL A 149 11.00 9.86 8.48
CA VAL A 149 10.74 9.14 7.22
C VAL A 149 10.46 7.66 7.48
N ILE A 150 11.30 7.02 8.29
CA ILE A 150 11.15 5.61 8.64
C ILE A 150 9.82 5.36 9.37
N GLY A 151 9.48 6.21 10.35
CA GLY A 151 8.24 6.10 11.11
C GLY A 151 6.97 6.23 10.24
N VAL A 152 6.94 7.19 9.30
CA VAL A 152 5.83 7.35 8.36
C VAL A 152 5.68 6.13 7.46
N LEU A 153 6.79 5.63 6.88
CA LEU A 153 6.75 4.48 5.98
C LEU A 153 6.31 3.20 6.69
N MET A 154 6.82 2.98 7.91
CA MET A 154 6.41 1.85 8.75
C MET A 154 4.92 1.91 9.09
N ALA A 155 4.42 3.07 9.54
CA ALA A 155 3.01 3.25 9.84
C ALA A 155 2.14 2.98 8.61
N TRP A 156 2.54 3.50 7.45
CA TRP A 156 1.82 3.29 6.19
C TRP A 156 1.83 1.81 5.80
N GLY A 157 2.98 1.14 5.89
CA GLY A 157 3.09 -0.29 5.61
C GLY A 157 2.15 -1.13 6.48
N VAL A 158 2.15 -0.90 7.79
CA VAL A 158 1.28 -1.61 8.74
C VAL A 158 -0.20 -1.37 8.45
N VAL A 159 -0.61 -0.12 8.22
CA VAL A 159 -2.01 0.23 7.89
C VAL A 159 -2.46 -0.46 6.61
N THR A 160 -1.58 -0.50 5.60
CA THR A 160 -1.89 -1.13 4.30
C THR A 160 -2.02 -2.65 4.41
N ILE A 161 -1.18 -3.30 5.23
CA ILE A 161 -1.31 -4.74 5.52
C ILE A 161 -2.64 -5.01 6.24
N ALA A 162 -2.95 -4.22 7.28
CA ALA A 162 -4.19 -4.38 8.02
C ALA A 162 -5.44 -4.19 7.14
N ASP A 163 -5.38 -3.29 6.15
CA ASP A 163 -6.45 -3.14 5.17
C ASP A 163 -6.57 -4.37 4.26
N GLY A 164 -5.45 -4.92 3.82
CA GLY A 164 -5.42 -6.17 3.04
C GLY A 164 -6.03 -7.36 3.79
N GLU A 165 -5.83 -7.46 5.11
CA GLU A 165 -6.48 -8.48 5.95
C GLU A 165 -8.00 -8.29 6.02
N LYS A 166 -8.47 -7.04 6.19
CA LYS A 166 -9.91 -6.75 6.19
C LYS A 166 -10.57 -7.10 4.86
N ILE A 167 -9.89 -6.85 3.74
CA ILE A 167 -10.38 -7.22 2.43
C ILE A 167 -10.48 -8.75 2.31
N ALA A 168 -9.46 -9.48 2.78
CA ALA A 168 -9.46 -10.93 2.74
C ALA A 168 -10.60 -11.55 3.60
N MET A 169 -10.86 -10.99 4.79
CA MET A 169 -12.00 -11.40 5.60
C MET A 169 -13.34 -11.13 4.90
N ALA A 170 -13.49 -9.94 4.29
CA ALA A 170 -14.69 -9.62 3.52
C ALA A 170 -14.88 -10.54 2.30
N GLU A 171 -13.78 -10.97 1.65
CA GLU A 171 -13.83 -11.97 0.55
C GLU A 171 -14.38 -13.32 1.04
N GLU A 172 -13.96 -13.74 2.22
CA GLU A 172 -14.40 -14.99 2.83
C GLU A 172 -15.88 -14.93 3.27
N GLU A 173 -16.25 -13.88 3.99
CA GLU A 173 -17.62 -13.67 4.48
C GLU A 173 -18.65 -13.55 3.35
N GLN A 174 -18.30 -12.85 2.27
CA GLN A 174 -19.22 -12.58 1.16
C GLN A 174 -19.17 -13.62 0.05
N GLY A 175 -18.25 -14.57 0.11
CA GLY A 175 -18.03 -15.55 -0.97
C GLY A 175 -17.66 -14.89 -2.31
N ARG A 176 -16.96 -13.76 -2.28
CA ARG A 176 -16.56 -12.96 -3.44
C ARG A 176 -15.04 -12.82 -3.45
N ALA A 177 -14.47 -12.65 -4.64
CA ALA A 177 -13.07 -12.23 -4.79
C ALA A 177 -13.04 -10.81 -5.35
N TYR A 178 -12.27 -9.93 -4.74
CA TYR A 178 -12.15 -8.53 -5.15
C TYR A 178 -10.89 -8.29 -5.94
N TRP A 179 -11.01 -7.55 -7.04
CA TRP A 179 -9.94 -7.31 -7.98
C TRP A 179 -9.86 -5.83 -8.35
N ALA A 180 -8.63 -5.35 -8.49
CA ALA A 180 -8.37 -4.09 -9.16
C ALA A 180 -8.14 -4.39 -10.66
N ALA A 181 -9.06 -3.93 -11.52
CA ALA A 181 -8.95 -4.10 -12.95
C ALA A 181 -8.24 -2.90 -13.59
N GLY A 182 -7.14 -3.14 -14.31
CA GLY A 182 -6.38 -2.10 -14.99
C GLY A 182 -5.03 -2.59 -15.48
N GLN A 183 -4.38 -1.79 -16.32
CA GLN A 183 -3.06 -2.12 -16.86
C GLN A 183 -1.95 -2.12 -15.79
N ARG A 184 -2.14 -1.35 -14.71
CA ARG A 184 -1.24 -1.27 -13.56
C ARG A 184 -2.04 -1.42 -12.27
N PRO A 185 -1.50 -2.09 -11.26
CA PRO A 185 -2.25 -2.37 -10.03
C PRO A 185 -2.64 -1.12 -9.24
N THR A 186 -1.90 -0.01 -9.38
CA THR A 186 -2.12 1.25 -8.65
C THR A 186 -2.36 2.44 -9.57
N GLY A 187 -2.77 2.20 -10.83
CA GLY A 187 -3.00 3.26 -11.82
C GLY A 187 -4.26 4.08 -11.53
N ALA A 188 -4.21 5.37 -11.85
CA ALA A 188 -5.41 6.20 -11.93
C ALA A 188 -6.37 5.58 -12.97
N GLY A 189 -7.62 5.31 -12.56
CA GLY A 189 -8.62 4.68 -13.42
C GLY A 189 -8.83 3.18 -13.20
N ASN A 190 -8.11 2.56 -12.27
CA ASN A 190 -8.41 1.19 -11.88
C ASN A 190 -9.85 1.06 -11.38
N ARG A 191 -10.57 0.10 -11.94
CA ARG A 191 -11.94 -0.22 -11.53
C ARG A 191 -11.88 -1.33 -10.49
N LEU A 192 -12.67 -1.18 -9.43
CA LEU A 192 -12.87 -2.25 -8.47
C LEU A 192 -13.99 -3.15 -8.97
N VAL A 193 -13.67 -4.41 -9.18
CA VAL A 193 -14.63 -5.44 -9.65
C VAL A 193 -14.61 -6.61 -8.69
N PHE A 194 -15.69 -7.39 -8.68
CA PHE A 194 -15.75 -8.64 -7.95
C PHE A 194 -16.20 -9.81 -8.83
N THR A 195 -15.71 -10.98 -8.48
CA THR A 195 -16.18 -12.25 -9.01
C THR A 195 -16.76 -13.08 -7.88
N THR A 196 -17.81 -13.86 -8.17
CA THR A 196 -18.30 -14.87 -7.22
C THR A 196 -17.28 -16.01 -7.18
N ARG A 197 -16.80 -16.38 -5.99
CA ARG A 197 -16.01 -17.62 -5.84
C ARG A 197 -16.94 -18.80 -6.17
N ALA A 198 -16.54 -19.63 -7.12
CA ALA A 198 -17.15 -20.95 -7.27
C ALA A 198 -16.91 -21.71 -5.95
N LYS A 199 -17.99 -22.24 -5.38
CA LYS A 199 -17.91 -23.12 -4.21
C LYS A 199 -17.27 -24.44 -4.58
#